data_23ffec88713cc613ec3e47c37270ab2f
#
_entry.id   23ffec88713cc613ec3e47c37270ab2f
#
_cell.length_a   1.000
_cell.length_b   1.000
_cell.length_c   1.000
_cell.angle_alpha   90.00
_cell.angle_beta   90.00
_cell.angle_gamma   90.00
#
_symmetry.space_group_name_H-M   'P 1'
#
loop_
_entity.id
_entity.type
_entity.pdbx_description
1 polymer ?
#
loop_
_entity_poly.entity_id
_entity_poly.type
_entity_poly.pdbx_seq_one_letter_code
_entity_poly.pdbx_strand_id
1 'polypeptide(L)'
;MSNIINVSWGDHLTAGDGEGLLNTVDSLRRRMAVWHDELGARSLHWRQQRTRRDGKSMSAPGNEQWTRLDKRTDIEWDDFEVVPRLAHELGMPAHLYVVVFDEGRPLASEAERKVSYHNRGHGQDHSWQSNFTIEHPEYVMTDRSRKNRQWGVLSMAYPEVRDHLCQRFAKLLEGYDFDGLFVCLRSQSKPAEFADEFGFNEPVRDEYLRHYGQDIWTEDFDLG
;
A
#
# COMPACT_ATOMS: atom_id res chain seq x y z
N MET A 1 0.11 28.50 3.74
CA MET A 1 -0.03 27.11 3.22
C MET A 1 0.73 26.20 4.15
N SER A 2 0.17 25.06 4.52
CA SER A 2 0.86 24.06 5.32
C SER A 2 1.40 22.97 4.37
N ASN A 3 2.69 22.69 4.45
CA ASN A 3 3.29 21.60 3.68
C ASN A 3 3.08 20.28 4.39
N ILE A 4 2.86 19.22 3.60
CA ILE A 4 2.74 17.84 4.07
C ILE A 4 3.94 17.06 3.55
N ILE A 5 4.60 16.32 4.43
CA ILE A 5 5.65 15.40 4.03
C ILE A 5 5.06 14.00 3.89
N ASN A 6 5.15 13.44 2.70
CA ASN A 6 4.84 12.05 2.44
C ASN A 6 6.14 11.24 2.38
N VAL A 7 6.30 10.31 3.30
CA VAL A 7 7.42 9.38 3.29
C VAL A 7 6.98 8.09 2.62
N SER A 8 7.52 7.84 1.43
CA SER A 8 7.26 6.63 0.67
C SER A 8 8.23 5.51 1.03
N TRP A 9 8.02 4.33 0.45
CA TRP A 9 8.88 3.18 0.70
C TRP A 9 10.35 3.42 0.31
N GLY A 10 10.61 4.10 -0.81
CA GLY A 10 11.97 4.42 -1.25
C GLY A 10 12.71 5.32 -0.26
N ASP A 11 11.99 6.24 0.37
CA ASP A 11 12.57 7.18 1.33
C ASP A 11 13.06 6.51 2.60
N HIS A 12 12.45 5.40 3.01
CA HIS A 12 12.94 4.59 4.13
C HIS A 12 14.36 4.07 3.91
N LEU A 13 14.77 3.90 2.64
CA LEU A 13 16.07 3.37 2.27
C LEU A 13 17.08 4.44 1.90
N THR A 14 16.65 5.56 1.32
CA THR A 14 17.51 6.49 0.59
C THR A 14 17.39 7.94 1.03
N ALA A 15 16.42 8.29 1.88
CA ALA A 15 16.28 9.66 2.34
C ALA A 15 17.45 10.06 3.25
N GLY A 16 17.84 11.33 3.14
CA GLY A 16 18.95 11.88 3.89
C GLY A 16 20.25 11.83 3.10
N ASP A 17 21.31 11.61 3.80
CA ASP A 17 22.70 11.56 3.34
C ASP A 17 23.14 10.16 2.84
N GLY A 18 22.18 9.36 2.41
CA GLY A 18 22.38 7.99 1.93
C GLY A 18 22.28 6.92 3.02
N GLU A 19 22.10 7.32 4.26
CA GLU A 19 21.96 6.39 5.38
C GLU A 19 20.56 5.77 5.49
N GLY A 20 19.55 6.45 4.94
CA GLY A 20 18.13 6.05 5.03
C GLY A 20 17.48 6.43 6.35
N LEU A 21 16.15 6.62 6.31
CA LEU A 21 15.37 7.06 7.47
C LEU A 21 15.31 6.03 8.61
N LEU A 22 15.50 4.76 8.29
CA LEU A 22 15.40 3.68 9.28
C LEU A 22 16.72 3.33 9.97
N ASN A 23 17.81 4.05 9.68
CA ASN A 23 19.10 3.75 10.29
C ASN A 23 19.14 4.00 11.79
N THR A 24 18.80 5.21 12.21
CA THR A 24 18.78 5.58 13.63
C THR A 24 17.63 6.54 13.94
N VAL A 25 17.17 6.52 15.18
CA VAL A 25 16.19 7.49 15.70
C VAL A 25 16.71 8.91 15.58
N ASP A 26 18.01 9.11 15.82
CA ASP A 26 18.62 10.44 15.72
C ASP A 26 18.69 10.97 14.28
N SER A 27 18.95 10.11 13.29
CA SER A 27 18.86 10.49 11.87
C SER A 27 17.46 10.92 11.50
N LEU A 28 16.46 10.17 11.92
CA LEU A 28 15.06 10.51 11.69
C LEU A 28 14.67 11.82 12.37
N ARG A 29 15.07 12.02 13.64
CA ARG A 29 14.81 13.26 14.39
C ARG A 29 15.40 14.49 13.68
N ARG A 30 16.66 14.41 13.25
CA ARG A 30 17.31 15.50 12.48
C ARG A 30 16.57 15.79 11.18
N ARG A 31 16.16 14.75 10.48
CA ARG A 31 15.43 14.90 9.21
C ARG A 31 14.05 15.53 9.42
N MET A 32 13.32 15.11 10.44
CA MET A 32 12.02 15.71 10.77
C MET A 32 12.16 17.20 11.17
N ALA A 33 13.22 17.57 11.89
CA ALA A 33 13.49 18.97 12.20
C ALA A 33 13.72 19.79 10.92
N VAL A 34 14.50 19.28 9.96
CA VAL A 34 14.68 19.95 8.65
C VAL A 34 13.35 20.08 7.91
N TRP A 35 12.52 19.06 7.88
CA TRP A 35 11.21 19.15 7.24
C TRP A 35 10.32 20.20 7.89
N HIS A 36 10.29 20.25 9.21
CA HIS A 36 9.49 21.21 9.96
C HIS A 36 10.03 22.65 9.82
N ASP A 37 11.32 22.86 10.10
CA ASP A 37 11.92 24.20 10.25
C ASP A 37 12.27 24.82 8.90
N GLU A 38 12.81 24.04 7.96
CA GLU A 38 13.31 24.56 6.69
C GLU A 38 12.27 24.42 5.57
N LEU A 39 11.51 23.31 5.53
CA LEU A 39 10.50 23.07 4.49
C LEU A 39 9.10 23.50 4.92
N GLY A 40 8.90 23.93 6.16
CA GLY A 40 7.62 24.39 6.68
C GLY A 40 6.56 23.27 6.76
N ALA A 41 6.99 22.03 6.98
CA ALA A 41 6.07 20.92 7.16
C ALA A 41 5.18 21.11 8.40
N ARG A 42 3.91 20.73 8.27
CA ARG A 42 2.91 20.81 9.35
C ARG A 42 2.13 19.51 9.52
N SER A 43 2.42 18.51 8.71
CA SER A 43 1.86 17.15 8.83
C SER A 43 2.82 16.15 8.21
N LEU A 44 2.83 14.94 8.75
CA LEU A 44 3.64 13.83 8.27
C LEU A 44 2.74 12.65 7.89
N HIS A 45 2.96 12.08 6.69
CA HIS A 45 2.36 10.82 6.28
C HIS A 45 3.46 9.77 6.17
N TRP A 46 3.40 8.75 7.00
CA TRP A 46 4.41 7.71 7.09
C TRP A 46 3.90 6.40 6.49
N ARG A 47 4.60 5.86 5.50
CA ARG A 47 4.17 4.64 4.81
C ARG A 47 4.14 3.44 5.74
N GLN A 48 3.08 2.63 5.61
CA GLN A 48 2.86 1.43 6.43
C GLN A 48 3.94 0.36 6.32
N GLN A 49 4.72 0.35 5.23
CA GLN A 49 5.73 -0.66 4.99
C GLN A 49 6.96 -0.40 5.85
N ARG A 50 7.15 -1.23 6.82
CA ARG A 50 8.26 -1.18 7.77
C ARG A 50 8.72 -2.57 8.15
N THR A 51 9.91 -2.65 8.70
CA THR A 51 10.45 -3.84 9.33
C THR A 51 10.30 -3.72 10.83
N ARG A 52 9.79 -4.74 11.47
CA ARG A 52 9.74 -4.83 12.94
C ARG A 52 11.06 -5.29 13.50
N ARG A 53 11.25 -5.17 14.86
CA ARG A 53 12.40 -5.72 15.58
C ARG A 53 12.60 -7.22 15.40
N ASP A 54 11.52 -7.97 15.14
CA ASP A 54 11.55 -9.40 14.86
C ASP A 54 11.84 -9.73 13.38
N GLY A 55 12.18 -8.73 12.58
CA GLY A 55 12.47 -8.88 11.15
C GLY A 55 11.25 -9.12 10.27
N LYS A 56 10.03 -9.07 10.82
CA LYS A 56 8.80 -9.30 10.05
C LYS A 56 8.25 -7.99 9.50
N SER A 57 7.88 -7.99 8.23
CA SER A 57 7.16 -6.88 7.64
C SER A 57 5.74 -6.78 8.19
N MET A 58 5.31 -5.57 8.52
CA MET A 58 3.93 -5.30 8.97
C MET A 58 2.99 -4.97 7.81
N SER A 59 3.53 -4.61 6.66
CA SER A 59 2.74 -4.13 5.54
C SER A 59 2.06 -5.23 4.73
N ALA A 60 2.59 -6.44 4.80
CA ALA A 60 2.09 -7.57 4.05
C ALA A 60 1.89 -8.77 4.99
N PRO A 61 0.78 -8.82 5.74
CA PRO A 61 0.48 -9.95 6.60
C PRO A 61 0.47 -11.25 5.80
N GLY A 62 1.29 -12.23 6.24
CA GLY A 62 1.44 -13.51 5.56
C GLY A 62 2.48 -13.51 4.43
N ASN A 63 3.16 -12.41 4.18
CA ASN A 63 4.24 -12.37 3.21
C ASN A 63 5.61 -12.27 3.88
N GLU A 64 6.19 -13.43 4.13
CA GLU A 64 7.53 -13.55 4.73
C GLU A 64 8.66 -13.22 3.73
N GLN A 65 8.35 -13.04 2.45
CA GLN A 65 9.32 -12.82 1.37
C GLN A 65 9.52 -11.35 1.03
N TRP A 66 8.86 -10.46 1.76
CA TRP A 66 8.93 -9.06 1.45
C TRP A 66 10.22 -8.43 1.93
N THR A 67 11.21 -8.40 1.07
CA THR A 67 11.87 -7.19 0.66
C THR A 67 13.18 -6.84 1.29
N ARG A 68 13.82 -5.86 0.65
CA ARG A 68 15.04 -5.21 1.10
C ARG A 68 14.93 -4.57 2.49
N LEU A 69 13.72 -4.20 2.94
CA LEU A 69 13.49 -3.72 4.29
C LEU A 69 13.59 -4.84 5.31
N ASP A 70 13.07 -6.02 4.98
CA ASP A 70 13.17 -7.19 5.86
C ASP A 70 14.62 -7.65 6.05
N LYS A 71 15.51 -7.27 5.14
CA LYS A 71 16.96 -7.54 5.24
C LYS A 71 17.72 -6.52 6.11
N ARG A 72 17.07 -5.43 6.51
CA ARG A 72 17.59 -4.48 7.50
C ARG A 72 17.16 -4.89 8.91
N THR A 73 17.50 -6.09 9.28
CA THR A 73 17.19 -6.68 10.59
C THR A 73 17.98 -6.07 11.75
N ASP A 74 18.87 -5.13 11.46
CA ASP A 74 19.66 -4.37 12.40
C ASP A 74 18.95 -3.14 12.98
N ILE A 75 17.70 -2.89 12.59
CA ILE A 75 16.88 -1.82 13.16
C ILE A 75 16.41 -2.24 14.56
N GLU A 76 16.94 -1.57 15.57
CA GLU A 76 16.64 -1.87 16.98
C GLU A 76 15.42 -1.12 17.53
N TRP A 77 14.69 -0.38 16.70
CA TRP A 77 13.55 0.45 17.09
C TRP A 77 12.34 0.26 16.18
N ASP A 78 11.16 0.52 16.70
CA ASP A 78 9.90 0.46 15.97
C ASP A 78 9.52 1.84 15.43
N ASP A 79 9.48 2.00 14.11
CA ASP A 79 9.15 3.26 13.47
C ASP A 79 7.71 3.70 13.74
N PHE A 80 6.78 2.76 13.97
CA PHE A 80 5.40 3.10 14.33
C PHE A 80 5.25 3.64 15.75
N GLU A 81 6.17 3.31 16.66
CA GLU A 81 6.24 3.94 17.98
C GLU A 81 6.95 5.30 17.94
N VAL A 82 8.05 5.34 17.17
CA VAL A 82 8.96 6.49 17.20
C VAL A 82 8.47 7.63 16.34
N VAL A 83 7.94 7.35 15.15
CA VAL A 83 7.55 8.38 14.17
C VAL A 83 6.45 9.30 14.69
N PRO A 84 5.28 8.82 15.17
CA PRO A 84 4.26 9.74 15.67
C PRO A 84 4.77 10.54 16.86
N ARG A 85 5.50 9.95 17.79
CA ARG A 85 6.08 10.66 18.93
C ARG A 85 7.00 11.82 18.49
N LEU A 86 7.92 11.58 17.55
CA LEU A 86 8.82 12.61 17.05
C LEU A 86 8.08 13.71 16.28
N ALA A 87 7.04 13.36 15.54
CA ALA A 87 6.20 14.33 14.85
C ALA A 87 5.44 15.20 15.84
N HIS A 88 4.87 14.62 16.88
CA HIS A 88 4.17 15.34 17.94
C HIS A 88 5.09 16.25 18.75
N GLU A 89 6.34 15.86 19.01
CA GLU A 89 7.36 16.75 19.62
C GLU A 89 7.56 18.05 18.82
N LEU A 90 7.30 18.02 17.50
CA LEU A 90 7.36 19.19 16.60
C LEU A 90 5.98 19.82 16.35
N GLY A 91 4.92 19.36 17.00
CA GLY A 91 3.56 19.84 16.78
C GLY A 91 2.96 19.44 15.42
N MET A 92 3.47 18.39 14.80
CA MET A 92 2.96 17.86 13.53
C MET A 92 2.08 16.63 13.79
N PRO A 93 0.83 16.59 13.30
CA PRO A 93 0.08 15.34 13.24
C PRO A 93 0.77 14.33 12.31
N ALA A 94 0.75 13.07 12.72
CA ALA A 94 1.31 11.94 12.00
C ALA A 94 0.19 11.00 11.52
N HIS A 95 0.11 10.77 10.22
CA HIS A 95 -0.86 9.86 9.62
C HIS A 95 -0.15 8.63 9.06
N LEU A 96 -0.72 7.46 9.32
CA LEU A 96 -0.23 6.24 8.70
C LEU A 96 -0.65 6.19 7.22
N TYR A 97 0.34 6.17 6.34
CA TYR A 97 0.12 6.08 4.90
C TYR A 97 -0.10 4.62 4.52
N VAL A 98 -1.32 4.27 4.16
CA VAL A 98 -1.74 2.93 3.74
C VAL A 98 -2.03 2.89 2.25
N VAL A 99 -1.69 1.76 1.61
CA VAL A 99 -2.02 1.49 0.21
C VAL A 99 -3.13 0.44 0.18
N VAL A 100 -4.23 0.80 -0.48
CA VAL A 100 -5.43 -0.05 -0.55
C VAL A 100 -5.28 -1.11 -1.64
N PHE A 101 -4.68 -0.74 -2.78
CA PHE A 101 -4.58 -1.60 -3.96
C PHE A 101 -3.16 -2.14 -4.15
N ASP A 102 -2.70 -2.91 -3.17
CA ASP A 102 -1.37 -3.50 -3.19
C ASP A 102 -1.41 -4.92 -2.58
N GLU A 103 -2.22 -5.79 -3.18
CA GLU A 103 -2.40 -7.18 -2.73
C GLU A 103 -1.49 -8.17 -3.46
N GLY A 104 -0.58 -7.68 -4.29
CA GLY A 104 0.34 -8.53 -5.05
C GLY A 104 -0.34 -9.31 -6.18
N ARG A 105 0.30 -10.38 -6.62
CA ARG A 105 -0.22 -11.24 -7.70
C ARG A 105 0.24 -12.67 -7.55
N PRO A 106 -0.44 -13.65 -8.18
CA PRO A 106 0.02 -15.02 -8.23
C PRO A 106 1.45 -15.13 -8.75
N LEU A 107 2.22 -16.01 -8.12
CA LEU A 107 3.60 -16.29 -8.50
C LEU A 107 3.59 -17.23 -9.70
N ALA A 108 3.78 -16.70 -10.90
CA ALA A 108 3.63 -17.49 -12.12
C ALA A 108 4.82 -18.44 -12.34
N SER A 109 6.06 -17.98 -12.11
CA SER A 109 7.25 -18.81 -12.27
C SER A 109 8.41 -18.34 -11.40
N GLU A 110 9.38 -19.22 -11.17
CA GLU A 110 10.62 -18.85 -10.47
C GLU A 110 11.42 -17.78 -11.22
N ALA A 111 11.36 -17.77 -12.55
CA ALA A 111 11.99 -16.75 -13.36
C ALA A 111 11.35 -15.37 -13.17
N GLU A 112 10.01 -15.30 -13.09
CA GLU A 112 9.30 -14.05 -12.81
C GLU A 112 9.53 -13.55 -11.38
N ARG A 113 9.76 -14.45 -10.43
CA ARG A 113 10.15 -14.12 -9.05
C ARG A 113 11.51 -13.44 -8.98
N LYS A 114 12.42 -13.75 -9.91
CA LYS A 114 13.77 -13.19 -9.97
C LYS A 114 13.85 -11.85 -10.69
N VAL A 115 12.83 -11.45 -11.42
CA VAL A 115 12.79 -10.14 -12.07
C VAL A 115 12.49 -9.08 -11.03
N SER A 116 13.52 -8.38 -10.60
CA SER A 116 13.35 -7.30 -9.62
C SER A 116 12.46 -6.20 -10.18
N TYR A 117 11.72 -5.55 -9.30
CA TYR A 117 10.89 -4.40 -9.64
C TYR A 117 11.71 -3.25 -10.24
N HIS A 118 13.02 -3.14 -9.95
CA HIS A 118 13.93 -2.20 -10.60
C HIS A 118 14.10 -2.45 -12.10
N ASN A 119 14.10 -3.68 -12.54
CA ASN A 119 14.09 -3.99 -13.97
C ASN A 119 12.76 -3.63 -14.65
N ARG A 120 11.74 -3.32 -13.84
CA ARG A 120 10.48 -2.70 -14.26
C ARG A 120 10.40 -1.22 -13.85
N GLY A 121 11.50 -0.61 -13.45
CA GLY A 121 11.61 0.79 -13.05
C GLY A 121 11.50 1.09 -11.55
N HIS A 122 11.25 0.10 -10.69
CA HIS A 122 10.98 0.34 -9.27
C HIS A 122 11.74 -0.50 -8.24
N GLY A 123 12.48 -1.51 -8.63
CA GLY A 123 13.43 -2.22 -7.78
C GLY A 123 12.95 -3.18 -6.73
N GLN A 124 11.72 -3.56 -6.78
CA GLN A 124 11.17 -4.55 -5.89
C GLN A 124 10.99 -5.90 -6.56
N ASP A 125 11.22 -6.95 -5.80
CA ASP A 125 10.80 -8.27 -6.20
C ASP A 125 9.29 -8.39 -6.01
N HIS A 126 8.54 -8.43 -7.12
CA HIS A 126 7.08 -8.55 -7.11
C HIS A 126 6.60 -9.99 -6.95
N SER A 127 7.25 -10.71 -6.10
CA SER A 127 6.91 -12.11 -5.91
C SER A 127 6.04 -12.36 -4.69
N TRP A 128 5.05 -11.53 -4.46
CA TRP A 128 4.14 -11.73 -3.35
C TRP A 128 2.67 -11.64 -3.76
N GLN A 129 1.84 -12.30 -2.99
CA GLN A 129 0.40 -12.22 -3.05
C GLN A 129 -0.14 -12.29 -1.62
N SER A 130 -1.12 -11.48 -1.28
CA SER A 130 -1.74 -11.53 0.05
C SER A 130 -2.48 -12.85 0.24
N ASN A 131 -2.51 -13.34 1.48
CA ASN A 131 -3.30 -14.52 1.81
C ASN A 131 -4.77 -14.33 1.47
N PHE A 132 -5.29 -13.11 1.66
CA PHE A 132 -6.67 -12.80 1.33
C PHE A 132 -6.99 -13.03 -0.16
N THR A 133 -6.13 -12.62 -1.07
CA THR A 133 -6.34 -12.86 -2.50
C THR A 133 -5.97 -14.27 -2.96
N ILE A 134 -5.19 -15.02 -2.18
CA ILE A 134 -4.96 -16.45 -2.40
C ILE A 134 -6.23 -17.24 -2.06
N GLU A 135 -6.84 -16.92 -0.93
CA GLU A 135 -8.05 -17.60 -0.42
C GLU A 135 -9.32 -17.15 -1.17
N HIS A 136 -9.34 -15.87 -1.60
CA HIS A 136 -10.48 -15.21 -2.21
C HIS A 136 -10.14 -14.50 -3.53
N PRO A 137 -9.70 -15.23 -4.57
CA PRO A 137 -9.36 -14.63 -5.86
C PRO A 137 -10.56 -13.99 -6.57
N GLU A 138 -11.79 -14.37 -6.20
CA GLU A 138 -13.03 -13.82 -6.72
C GLU A 138 -13.21 -12.33 -6.39
N TYR A 139 -12.58 -11.83 -5.32
CA TYR A 139 -12.66 -10.44 -4.90
C TYR A 139 -11.71 -9.51 -5.67
N VAL A 140 -10.77 -10.07 -6.44
CA VAL A 140 -9.90 -9.26 -7.31
C VAL A 140 -10.72 -8.70 -8.47
N MET A 141 -10.47 -7.44 -8.84
CA MET A 141 -11.16 -6.82 -9.97
C MET A 141 -10.99 -7.61 -11.25
N THR A 142 -12.08 -7.77 -12.01
CA THR A 142 -12.09 -8.51 -13.29
C THR A 142 -12.41 -7.58 -14.45
N ASP A 143 -11.92 -7.95 -15.64
CA ASP A 143 -12.36 -7.39 -16.90
C ASP A 143 -13.81 -7.81 -17.23
N ARG A 144 -14.38 -7.22 -18.27
CA ARG A 144 -15.74 -7.51 -18.72
C ARG A 144 -15.94 -8.98 -19.12
N SER A 145 -14.92 -9.63 -19.66
CA SER A 145 -14.96 -11.04 -20.01
C SER A 145 -14.88 -11.97 -18.79
N ARG A 146 -14.48 -11.46 -17.62
CA ARG A 146 -14.22 -12.15 -16.35
C ARG A 146 -13.06 -13.16 -16.43
N LYS A 147 -12.28 -13.12 -17.52
CA LYS A 147 -11.13 -14.00 -17.73
C LYS A 147 -9.85 -13.42 -17.18
N ASN A 148 -9.73 -12.10 -17.20
CA ASN A 148 -8.56 -11.40 -16.72
C ASN A 148 -8.85 -10.72 -15.38
N ARG A 149 -7.82 -10.61 -14.55
CA ARG A 149 -7.88 -9.93 -13.25
C ARG A 149 -6.83 -8.84 -13.18
N GLN A 150 -7.22 -7.72 -12.59
CA GLN A 150 -6.28 -6.68 -12.19
C GLN A 150 -5.66 -7.08 -10.84
N TRP A 151 -4.68 -7.98 -10.88
CA TRP A 151 -4.03 -8.42 -9.67
C TRP A 151 -3.47 -7.26 -8.85
N GLY A 152 -3.64 -7.35 -7.54
CA GLY A 152 -3.30 -6.29 -6.59
C GLY A 152 -4.46 -5.36 -6.26
N VAL A 153 -5.56 -5.39 -7.01
CA VAL A 153 -6.70 -4.49 -6.83
C VAL A 153 -7.94 -5.29 -6.43
N LEU A 154 -8.42 -5.06 -5.22
CA LEU A 154 -9.66 -5.65 -4.71
C LEU A 154 -10.87 -4.83 -5.15
N SER A 155 -11.96 -5.52 -5.47
CA SER A 155 -13.24 -4.87 -5.79
C SER A 155 -13.97 -4.47 -4.50
N MET A 156 -14.08 -3.16 -4.27
CA MET A 156 -14.79 -2.58 -3.12
C MET A 156 -16.31 -2.80 -3.17
N ALA A 157 -16.84 -3.36 -4.26
CA ALA A 157 -18.25 -3.71 -4.35
C ALA A 157 -18.63 -4.84 -3.38
N TYR A 158 -17.68 -5.70 -3.02
CA TYR A 158 -17.89 -6.76 -2.03
C TYR A 158 -17.83 -6.21 -0.60
N PRO A 159 -18.88 -6.43 0.24
CA PRO A 159 -18.83 -6.08 1.66
C PRO A 159 -17.63 -6.70 2.38
N GLU A 160 -17.32 -7.95 2.09
CA GLU A 160 -16.23 -8.72 2.70
C GLU A 160 -14.86 -8.06 2.47
N VAL A 161 -14.65 -7.47 1.29
CA VAL A 161 -13.45 -6.70 0.98
C VAL A 161 -13.35 -5.45 1.85
N ARG A 162 -14.46 -4.72 1.98
CA ARG A 162 -14.49 -3.51 2.82
C ARG A 162 -14.21 -3.84 4.29
N ASP A 163 -14.83 -4.90 4.79
CA ASP A 163 -14.64 -5.37 6.16
C ASP A 163 -13.20 -5.82 6.41
N HIS A 164 -12.63 -6.59 5.48
CA HIS A 164 -11.22 -7.00 5.53
C HIS A 164 -10.27 -5.80 5.61
N LEU A 165 -10.46 -4.81 4.74
CA LEU A 165 -9.59 -3.63 4.71
C LEU A 165 -9.76 -2.77 5.97
N CYS A 166 -11.00 -2.57 6.44
CA CYS A 166 -11.26 -1.83 7.68
C CYS A 166 -10.59 -2.51 8.88
N GLN A 167 -10.73 -3.82 9.00
CA GLN A 167 -10.10 -4.59 10.09
C GLN A 167 -8.57 -4.54 10.00
N ARG A 168 -8.02 -4.67 8.78
CA ARG A 168 -6.58 -4.57 8.56
C ARG A 168 -6.03 -3.21 8.98
N PHE A 169 -6.68 -2.13 8.59
CA PHE A 169 -6.22 -0.78 8.92
C PHE A 169 -6.42 -0.44 10.40
N ALA A 170 -7.52 -0.86 11.00
CA ALA A 170 -7.72 -0.73 12.44
C ALA A 170 -6.60 -1.43 13.22
N LYS A 171 -6.27 -2.67 12.82
CA LYS A 171 -5.18 -3.42 13.45
C LYS A 171 -3.80 -2.79 13.28
N LEU A 172 -3.56 -2.10 12.15
CA LEU A 172 -2.30 -1.38 11.92
C LEU A 172 -2.16 -0.16 12.84
N LEU A 173 -3.27 0.46 13.23
CA LEU A 173 -3.28 1.60 14.16
C LEU A 173 -3.31 1.16 15.63
N GLU A 174 -3.71 -0.06 15.90
CA GLU A 174 -3.84 -0.57 17.25
C GLU A 174 -2.51 -0.50 18.00
N GLY A 175 -2.51 0.21 19.12
CA GLY A 175 -1.34 0.36 19.98
C GLY A 175 -0.30 1.39 19.54
N TYR A 176 -0.60 2.18 18.49
CA TYR A 176 0.26 3.25 18.00
C TYR A 176 -0.44 4.61 18.00
N ASP A 177 0.33 5.66 18.20
CA ASP A 177 -0.16 7.04 18.43
C ASP A 177 -0.22 7.85 17.11
N PHE A 178 -0.71 7.23 16.03
CA PHE A 178 -1.02 7.95 14.79
C PHE A 178 -2.36 8.69 14.91
N ASP A 179 -2.43 9.92 14.36
CA ASP A 179 -3.65 10.74 14.37
C ASP A 179 -4.70 10.27 13.36
N GLY A 180 -4.33 9.41 12.42
CA GLY A 180 -5.25 8.87 11.43
C GLY A 180 -4.55 8.16 10.27
N LEU A 181 -5.30 8.01 9.17
CA LEU A 181 -4.84 7.35 7.95
C LEU A 181 -4.76 8.34 6.79
N PHE A 182 -3.68 8.24 6.02
CA PHE A 182 -3.63 8.72 4.64
C PHE A 182 -3.79 7.54 3.70
N VAL A 183 -4.91 7.50 2.97
CA VAL A 183 -5.29 6.37 2.12
C VAL A 183 -4.85 6.61 0.69
N CYS A 184 -3.93 5.79 0.19
CA CYS A 184 -3.46 5.83 -1.18
C CYS A 184 -4.20 4.78 -2.04
N LEU A 185 -4.87 5.25 -3.08
CA LEU A 185 -5.63 4.41 -4.01
C LEU A 185 -4.80 3.96 -5.23
N ARG A 186 -3.50 4.22 -5.25
CA ARG A 186 -2.63 3.80 -6.35
C ARG A 186 -2.40 2.31 -6.32
N SER A 187 -2.66 1.62 -7.43
CA SER A 187 -2.23 0.25 -7.63
C SER A 187 -0.74 0.19 -7.97
N GLN A 188 -0.04 -0.77 -7.37
CA GLN A 188 1.37 -1.02 -7.63
C GLN A 188 1.62 -2.35 -8.33
N SER A 189 0.62 -3.23 -8.41
CA SER A 189 0.79 -4.61 -8.86
C SER A 189 0.55 -4.77 -10.36
N LYS A 190 -0.60 -4.34 -10.88
CA LYS A 190 -0.90 -4.33 -12.31
C LYS A 190 -1.71 -3.09 -12.65
N PRO A 191 -1.13 -2.11 -13.38
CA PRO A 191 -1.92 -0.99 -13.89
C PRO A 191 -2.91 -1.48 -14.95
N ALA A 192 -4.04 -0.80 -15.06
CA ALA A 192 -4.93 -0.92 -16.21
C ALA A 192 -4.30 -0.21 -17.42
N GLU A 193 -4.55 -0.70 -18.62
CA GLU A 193 -4.14 -0.03 -19.86
C GLU A 193 -5.03 1.19 -20.14
N PHE A 194 -6.30 1.08 -19.80
CA PHE A 194 -7.29 2.14 -19.94
C PHE A 194 -8.26 2.13 -18.74
N ALA A 195 -8.96 3.23 -18.54
CA ALA A 195 -9.70 3.52 -17.29
C ALA A 195 -10.84 2.52 -16.99
N ASP A 196 -11.43 1.93 -18.02
CA ASP A 196 -12.59 1.05 -17.95
C ASP A 196 -12.27 -0.42 -18.27
N GLU A 197 -10.99 -0.81 -18.22
CA GLU A 197 -10.56 -2.20 -18.47
C GLU A 197 -11.11 -3.16 -17.42
N PHE A 198 -11.19 -2.74 -16.16
CA PHE A 198 -11.59 -3.57 -15.03
C PHE A 198 -12.74 -2.96 -14.22
N GLY A 199 -13.33 -3.77 -13.36
CA GLY A 199 -14.42 -3.34 -12.48
C GLY A 199 -15.74 -4.08 -12.73
N PHE A 200 -15.71 -5.16 -13.51
CA PHE A 200 -16.89 -5.91 -13.95
C PHE A 200 -17.22 -7.12 -13.05
N ASN A 201 -16.93 -7.02 -11.76
CA ASN A 201 -17.28 -8.06 -10.79
C ASN A 201 -18.81 -8.21 -10.64
N GLU A 202 -19.23 -9.37 -10.18
CA GLU A 202 -20.65 -9.73 -10.07
C GLU A 202 -21.49 -8.71 -9.29
N PRO A 203 -21.09 -8.21 -8.09
CA PRO A 203 -21.89 -7.20 -7.39
C PRO A 203 -22.06 -5.89 -8.17
N VAL A 204 -21.05 -5.51 -8.97
CA VAL A 204 -21.14 -4.32 -9.83
C VAL A 204 -22.16 -4.55 -10.94
N ARG A 205 -22.13 -5.72 -11.57
CA ARG A 205 -23.11 -6.11 -12.58
C ARG A 205 -24.53 -6.10 -12.02
N ASP A 206 -24.75 -6.70 -10.87
CA ASP A 206 -26.08 -6.82 -10.27
C ASP A 206 -26.64 -5.45 -9.89
N GLU A 207 -25.80 -4.56 -9.37
CA GLU A 207 -26.20 -3.20 -9.04
C GLU A 207 -26.49 -2.37 -10.31
N TYR A 208 -25.67 -2.54 -11.36
CA TYR A 208 -25.89 -1.89 -12.64
C TYR A 208 -27.22 -2.36 -13.29
N LEU A 209 -27.45 -3.68 -13.30
CA LEU A 209 -28.70 -4.26 -13.81
C LEU A 209 -29.93 -3.75 -13.04
N ARG A 210 -29.81 -3.64 -11.71
CA ARG A 210 -30.87 -3.11 -10.86
C ARG A 210 -31.21 -1.65 -11.15
N HIS A 211 -30.20 -0.82 -11.45
CA HIS A 211 -30.39 0.61 -11.71
C HIS A 211 -30.84 0.92 -13.14
N TYR A 212 -30.25 0.24 -14.11
CA TYR A 212 -30.41 0.59 -15.52
C TYR A 212 -31.22 -0.43 -16.33
N GLY A 213 -31.54 -1.59 -15.77
CA GLY A 213 -32.25 -2.66 -16.47
C GLY A 213 -31.44 -3.32 -17.59
N GLN A 214 -30.13 -3.07 -17.63
CA GLN A 214 -29.20 -3.53 -18.66
C GLN A 214 -28.08 -4.34 -18.01
N ASP A 215 -27.56 -5.34 -18.72
CA ASP A 215 -26.47 -6.17 -18.21
C ASP A 215 -25.11 -5.64 -18.69
N ILE A 216 -24.32 -5.06 -17.76
CA ILE A 216 -23.01 -4.49 -18.05
C ILE A 216 -22.03 -5.48 -18.70
N TRP A 217 -22.26 -6.78 -18.59
CA TRP A 217 -21.43 -7.79 -19.22
C TRP A 217 -21.71 -7.96 -20.72
N THR A 218 -22.93 -7.69 -21.16
CA THR A 218 -23.39 -7.94 -22.53
C THR A 218 -23.72 -6.66 -23.31
N GLU A 219 -23.91 -5.55 -22.60
CA GLU A 219 -24.25 -4.28 -23.22
C GLU A 219 -23.16 -3.80 -24.14
N ASP A 220 -23.54 -3.24 -25.28
CA ASP A 220 -22.61 -2.61 -26.19
C ASP A 220 -22.38 -1.15 -25.78
N PHE A 221 -21.33 -0.93 -25.00
CA PHE A 221 -20.92 0.43 -24.63
C PHE A 221 -19.91 0.93 -25.65
N ASP A 222 -20.21 2.06 -26.25
CA ASP A 222 -19.19 2.90 -26.83
C ASP A 222 -18.51 3.65 -25.68
N LEU A 223 -17.42 3.13 -25.21
CA LEU A 223 -16.64 3.73 -24.13
C LEU A 223 -15.70 4.83 -24.61
N GLY A 224 -15.85 5.29 -25.88
CA GLY A 224 -15.23 6.50 -26.43
C GLY A 224 -13.77 6.33 -26.80
#